data_d45a04b3c12b17ec714f6a583b372d0d
#
_entry.id   d45a04b3c12b17ec714f6a583b372d0d
#
_cell.length_a   1.000
_cell.length_b   1.000
_cell.length_c   1.000
_cell.angle_alpha   90.00
_cell.angle_beta   90.00
_cell.angle_gamma   90.00
#
_symmetry.space_group_name_H-M   'P 1'
#
loop_
_entity.id
_entity.type
_entity.pdbx_description
1 polymer ?
#
loop_
_entity_poly.entity_id
_entity_poly.type
_entity_poly.pdbx_seq_one_letter_code
_entity_poly.pdbx_strand_id
1 'polypeptide(L)'
;MLRKISIFIRQKIESARWFIDAIRQRHETMYRTMYAILEYQYEFFLTGDQKKLKPMILQDISTATGLDVSTISRVANSKYVQTEFGTKRLKEFFSESMQMSDGEEVSTIEVKKILAELIVGEDKKLPLSDDKLTQILGEKGYPIAR
;
A
#
# COMPACT_ATOMS: atom_id res chain seq x y z
N MET A 1 16.14 -53.49 7.52
CA MET A 1 16.10 -52.76 6.23
C MET A 1 14.76 -52.06 6.01
N LEU A 2 13.62 -52.74 6.08
CA LEU A 2 12.26 -52.23 5.86
C LEU A 2 11.90 -51.04 6.77
N ARG A 3 12.29 -51.03 8.06
CA ARG A 3 12.01 -49.94 9.01
C ARG A 3 12.69 -48.62 8.60
N LYS A 4 13.91 -48.66 8.07
CA LYS A 4 14.61 -47.46 7.56
C LYS A 4 13.95 -46.87 6.32
N ILE A 5 13.49 -47.74 5.41
CA ILE A 5 12.76 -47.35 4.20
C ILE A 5 11.42 -46.69 4.58
N SER A 6 10.68 -47.27 5.52
CA SER A 6 9.42 -46.73 6.01
C SER A 6 9.60 -45.32 6.64
N ILE A 7 10.65 -45.14 7.45
CA ILE A 7 10.97 -43.83 8.04
C ILE A 7 11.31 -42.81 6.96
N PHE A 8 12.12 -43.17 5.99
CA PHE A 8 12.48 -42.31 4.87
C PHE A 8 11.25 -41.84 4.06
N ILE A 9 10.37 -42.78 3.70
CA ILE A 9 9.14 -42.47 2.97
C ILE A 9 8.26 -41.55 3.76
N ARG A 10 8.07 -41.80 5.08
CA ARG A 10 7.29 -40.93 5.96
C ARG A 10 7.84 -39.49 5.99
N GLN A 11 9.15 -39.33 6.17
CA GLN A 11 9.79 -38.00 6.17
C GLN A 11 9.57 -37.26 4.83
N LYS A 12 9.63 -37.96 3.70
CA LYS A 12 9.37 -37.34 2.38
C LYS A 12 7.92 -36.90 2.23
N ILE A 13 6.98 -37.71 2.71
CA ILE A 13 5.55 -37.36 2.71
C ILE A 13 5.29 -36.15 3.62
N GLU A 14 5.87 -36.12 4.81
CA GLU A 14 5.74 -34.99 5.76
C GLU A 14 6.32 -33.70 5.16
N SER A 15 7.51 -33.77 4.56
CA SER A 15 8.12 -32.64 3.86
C SER A 15 7.25 -32.11 2.71
N ALA A 16 6.67 -33.02 1.94
CA ALA A 16 5.78 -32.63 0.84
C ALA A 16 4.49 -31.97 1.35
N ARG A 17 3.89 -32.50 2.42
CA ARG A 17 2.72 -31.89 3.07
C ARG A 17 3.03 -30.50 3.58
N TRP A 18 4.13 -30.37 4.35
CA TRP A 18 4.58 -29.06 4.83
C TRP A 18 4.75 -28.03 3.71
N PHE A 19 5.36 -28.44 2.60
CA PHE A 19 5.55 -27.58 1.43
C PHE A 19 4.21 -27.12 0.82
N ILE A 20 3.26 -28.05 0.66
CA ILE A 20 1.91 -27.73 0.15
C ILE A 20 1.20 -26.75 1.09
N ASP A 21 1.27 -26.98 2.40
CA ASP A 21 0.65 -26.12 3.40
C ASP A 21 1.29 -24.73 3.43
N ALA A 22 2.60 -24.63 3.27
CA ALA A 22 3.30 -23.36 3.16
C ALA A 22 2.85 -22.55 1.92
N ILE A 23 2.66 -23.22 0.77
CA ILE A 23 2.14 -22.57 -0.44
C ILE A 23 0.69 -22.09 -0.23
N ARG A 24 -0.16 -22.92 0.38
CA ARG A 24 -1.55 -22.56 0.70
C ARG A 24 -1.61 -21.35 1.62
N GLN A 25 -0.85 -21.36 2.69
CA GLN A 25 -0.79 -20.26 3.66
C GLN A 25 -0.30 -18.96 2.99
N ARG A 26 0.73 -19.05 2.14
CA ARG A 26 1.21 -17.90 1.36
C ARG A 26 0.12 -17.33 0.46
N HIS A 27 -0.60 -18.20 -0.25
CA HIS A 27 -1.70 -17.80 -1.14
C HIS A 27 -2.81 -17.13 -0.36
N GLU A 28 -3.25 -17.73 0.73
CA GLU A 28 -4.29 -17.20 1.62
C GLU A 28 -3.90 -15.82 2.18
N THR A 29 -2.67 -15.69 2.67
CA THR A 29 -2.14 -14.41 3.19
C THR A 29 -2.17 -13.32 2.13
N MET A 30 -1.71 -13.62 0.91
CA MET A 30 -1.71 -12.66 -0.20
C MET A 30 -3.12 -12.26 -0.60
N TYR A 31 -4.02 -13.23 -0.72
CA TYR A 31 -5.41 -13.01 -1.09
C TYR A 31 -6.12 -12.12 -0.07
N ARG A 32 -6.06 -12.46 1.23
CA ARG A 32 -6.67 -11.68 2.31
C ARG A 32 -6.15 -10.25 2.35
N THR A 33 -4.82 -10.09 2.23
CA THR A 33 -4.20 -8.76 2.21
C THR A 33 -4.70 -7.94 1.02
N MET A 34 -4.69 -8.51 -0.18
CA MET A 34 -5.12 -7.79 -1.39
C MET A 34 -6.62 -7.46 -1.34
N TYR A 35 -7.45 -8.39 -0.87
CA TYR A 35 -8.88 -8.18 -0.75
C TYR A 35 -9.21 -7.03 0.22
N ALA A 36 -8.55 -6.98 1.38
CA ALA A 36 -8.73 -5.89 2.34
C ALA A 36 -8.28 -4.54 1.77
N ILE A 37 -7.17 -4.50 1.01
CA ILE A 37 -6.71 -3.27 0.33
C ILE A 37 -7.76 -2.83 -0.71
N LEU A 38 -8.32 -3.77 -1.48
CA LEU A 38 -9.34 -3.49 -2.49
C LEU A 38 -10.61 -2.90 -1.86
N GLU A 39 -11.10 -3.48 -0.77
CA GLU A 39 -12.26 -2.97 -0.04
C GLU A 39 -12.01 -1.56 0.50
N TYR A 40 -10.83 -1.34 1.08
CA TYR A 40 -10.47 -0.04 1.66
C TYR A 40 -10.32 1.05 0.59
N GLN A 41 -9.72 0.74 -0.55
CA GLN A 41 -9.45 1.63 -1.68
C GLN A 41 -10.44 1.46 -2.84
N TYR A 42 -11.66 1.02 -2.54
CA TYR A 42 -12.66 0.62 -3.55
C TYR A 42 -12.87 1.68 -4.63
N GLU A 43 -13.00 2.95 -4.26
CA GLU A 43 -13.23 4.04 -5.21
C GLU A 43 -12.07 4.26 -6.18
N PHE A 44 -10.83 4.08 -5.71
CA PHE A 44 -9.67 4.10 -6.59
C PHE A 44 -9.70 2.95 -7.60
N PHE A 45 -10.02 1.74 -7.18
CA PHE A 45 -10.09 0.58 -8.08
C PHE A 45 -11.22 0.67 -9.10
N LEU A 46 -12.28 1.43 -8.82
CA LEU A 46 -13.35 1.71 -9.79
C LEU A 46 -12.97 2.74 -10.84
N THR A 47 -12.22 3.78 -10.47
CA THR A 47 -12.06 4.97 -11.30
C THR A 47 -10.64 5.20 -11.80
N GLY A 48 -9.65 4.58 -11.16
CA GLY A 48 -8.22 4.84 -11.39
C GLY A 48 -7.73 6.21 -10.94
N ASP A 49 -8.60 7.02 -10.34
CA ASP A 49 -8.25 8.37 -9.90
C ASP A 49 -7.47 8.32 -8.58
N GLN A 50 -6.22 8.78 -8.64
CA GLN A 50 -5.34 8.84 -7.47
C GLN A 50 -5.85 9.80 -6.37
N LYS A 51 -6.71 10.76 -6.71
CA LYS A 51 -7.31 11.67 -5.73
C LYS A 51 -8.31 10.96 -4.81
N LYS A 52 -8.80 9.80 -5.23
CA LYS A 52 -9.73 8.95 -4.46
C LYS A 52 -9.02 7.92 -3.57
N LEU A 53 -7.68 7.94 -3.53
CA LEU A 53 -6.94 7.12 -2.58
C LEU A 53 -7.16 7.63 -1.16
N LYS A 54 -7.78 6.81 -0.33
CA LYS A 54 -7.96 7.10 1.10
C LYS A 54 -6.64 6.88 1.85
N PRO A 55 -6.35 7.71 2.87
CA PRO A 55 -5.24 7.43 3.78
C PRO A 55 -5.39 6.02 4.38
N MET A 56 -4.35 5.22 4.33
CA MET A 56 -4.37 3.84 4.80
C MET A 56 -3.00 3.46 5.38
N ILE A 57 -2.98 3.00 6.61
CA ILE A 57 -1.77 2.51 7.26
C ILE A 57 -1.79 0.97 7.36
N LEU A 58 -0.62 0.39 7.62
CA LEU A 58 -0.48 -1.08 7.73
C LEU A 58 -1.36 -1.67 8.85
N GLN A 59 -1.62 -0.90 9.90
CA GLN A 59 -2.45 -1.31 11.03
C GLN A 59 -3.93 -1.51 10.62
N ASP A 60 -4.45 -0.70 9.69
CA ASP A 60 -5.83 -0.82 9.21
C ASP A 60 -6.04 -2.18 8.54
N ILE A 61 -5.12 -2.57 7.67
CA ILE A 61 -5.17 -3.87 7.00
C ILE A 61 -4.88 -5.02 7.97
N SER A 62 -3.99 -4.83 8.94
CA SER A 62 -3.76 -5.81 10.02
C SER A 62 -5.05 -6.08 10.80
N THR A 63 -5.76 -5.04 11.18
CA THR A 63 -7.04 -5.14 11.91
C THR A 63 -8.10 -5.84 11.06
N ALA A 64 -8.24 -5.46 9.79
CA ALA A 64 -9.24 -6.03 8.88
C ALA A 64 -8.98 -7.50 8.56
N THR A 65 -7.71 -7.91 8.48
CA THR A 65 -7.33 -9.28 8.09
C THR A 65 -7.03 -10.20 9.27
N GLY A 66 -6.74 -9.66 10.45
CA GLY A 66 -6.22 -10.42 11.60
C GLY A 66 -4.79 -10.94 11.40
N LEU A 67 -4.04 -10.38 10.44
CA LEU A 67 -2.64 -10.72 10.18
C LEU A 67 -1.72 -9.71 10.88
N ASP A 68 -0.52 -10.16 11.25
CA ASP A 68 0.48 -9.26 11.85
C ASP A 68 0.91 -8.15 10.88
N VAL A 69 1.13 -6.94 11.41
CA VAL A 69 1.62 -5.78 10.66
C VAL A 69 2.91 -6.10 9.90
N SER A 70 3.82 -6.89 10.48
CA SER A 70 5.04 -7.33 9.82
C SER A 70 4.78 -8.20 8.58
N THR A 71 3.75 -9.03 8.62
CA THR A 71 3.32 -9.85 7.48
C THR A 71 2.75 -8.98 6.37
N ILE A 72 1.84 -8.05 6.71
CA ILE A 72 1.30 -7.07 5.75
C ILE A 72 2.42 -6.25 5.11
N SER A 73 3.36 -5.75 5.91
CA SER A 73 4.53 -4.98 5.41
C SER A 73 5.37 -5.76 4.40
N ARG A 74 5.64 -7.05 4.65
CA ARG A 74 6.39 -7.91 3.71
C ARG A 74 5.63 -8.10 2.39
N VAL A 75 4.32 -8.31 2.44
CA VAL A 75 3.47 -8.42 1.25
C VAL A 75 3.47 -7.09 0.49
N ALA A 76 3.19 -5.98 1.16
CA ALA A 76 3.13 -4.65 0.56
C ALA A 76 4.43 -4.25 -0.14
N ASN A 77 5.58 -4.51 0.50
CA ASN A 77 6.88 -4.15 -0.05
C ASN A 77 7.32 -4.99 -1.25
N SER A 78 6.81 -6.23 -1.39
CA SER A 78 7.32 -7.19 -2.38
C SER A 78 6.35 -7.51 -3.51
N LYS A 79 5.08 -7.10 -3.44
CA LYS A 79 4.03 -7.50 -4.39
C LYS A 79 3.48 -6.33 -5.18
N TYR A 80 2.94 -6.67 -6.34
CA TYR A 80 2.32 -5.76 -7.28
C TYR A 80 0.91 -6.24 -7.60
N VAL A 81 0.04 -5.32 -7.94
CA VAL A 81 -1.30 -5.58 -8.49
C VAL A 81 -1.38 -5.02 -9.89
N GLN A 82 -1.91 -5.80 -10.79
CA GLN A 82 -2.25 -5.35 -12.14
C GLN A 82 -3.72 -4.93 -12.15
N THR A 83 -3.96 -3.70 -12.58
CA THR A 83 -5.29 -3.10 -12.74
C THR A 83 -5.48 -2.67 -14.18
N GLU A 84 -6.69 -2.29 -14.57
CA GLU A 84 -6.97 -1.67 -15.88
C GLU A 84 -6.21 -0.34 -16.06
N PHE A 85 -5.84 0.32 -14.96
CA PHE A 85 -5.10 1.59 -14.94
C PHE A 85 -3.58 1.42 -14.85
N GLY A 86 -3.09 0.18 -14.99
CA GLY A 86 -1.67 -0.16 -14.93
C GLY A 86 -1.27 -1.02 -13.73
N THR A 87 0.00 -1.34 -13.66
CA THR A 87 0.59 -2.13 -12.57
C THR A 87 1.09 -1.21 -11.47
N LYS A 88 0.64 -1.45 -10.24
CA LYS A 88 1.04 -0.69 -9.05
C LYS A 88 1.65 -1.60 -7.99
N ARG A 89 2.64 -1.08 -7.28
CA ARG A 89 3.18 -1.75 -6.10
C ARG A 89 2.19 -1.62 -4.94
N LEU A 90 1.95 -2.69 -4.17
CA LEU A 90 1.00 -2.61 -3.06
C LEU A 90 1.39 -1.56 -2.02
N LYS A 91 2.68 -1.28 -1.86
CA LYS A 91 3.17 -0.21 -0.98
C LYS A 91 2.60 1.17 -1.33
N GLU A 92 2.30 1.43 -2.59
CA GLU A 92 1.78 2.73 -3.06
C GLU A 92 0.37 3.05 -2.55
N PHE A 93 -0.37 2.05 -2.05
CA PHE A 93 -1.68 2.24 -1.44
C PHE A 93 -1.61 2.66 0.03
N PHE A 94 -0.43 2.55 0.65
CA PHE A 94 -0.23 2.92 2.04
C PHE A 94 0.35 4.32 2.13
N SER A 95 -0.34 5.22 2.81
CA SER A 95 0.05 6.60 3.02
C SER A 95 -0.44 7.07 4.39
N GLU A 96 0.30 7.96 5.00
CA GLU A 96 -0.17 8.65 6.18
C GLU A 96 -1.27 9.65 5.81
N SER A 97 -2.19 9.90 6.76
CA SER A 97 -3.19 10.95 6.63
C SER A 97 -2.59 12.30 7.02
N MET A 98 -3.10 13.36 6.39
CA MET A 98 -2.89 14.73 6.80
C MET A 98 -4.26 15.38 7.01
N GLN A 99 -4.46 16.08 8.12
CA GLN A 99 -5.69 16.84 8.35
C GLN A 99 -5.63 18.14 7.55
N MET A 100 -6.69 18.40 6.81
CA MET A 100 -6.91 19.69 6.16
C MET A 100 -7.43 20.75 7.16
N SER A 101 -7.42 22.01 6.75
CA SER A 101 -7.91 23.15 7.57
C SER A 101 -9.40 23.05 7.89
N ASP A 102 -10.18 22.33 7.12
CA ASP A 102 -11.61 22.05 7.29
C ASP A 102 -11.90 20.79 8.13
N GLY A 103 -10.85 20.07 8.56
CA GLY A 103 -10.94 18.85 9.36
C GLY A 103 -11.06 17.56 8.56
N GLU A 104 -11.08 17.61 7.23
CA GLU A 104 -11.02 16.43 6.38
C GLU A 104 -9.61 15.80 6.41
N GLU A 105 -9.55 14.48 6.28
CA GLU A 105 -8.30 13.74 6.17
C GLU A 105 -7.98 13.45 4.70
N VAL A 106 -6.81 13.88 4.25
CA VAL A 106 -6.31 13.62 2.91
C VAL A 106 -5.03 12.81 2.92
N SER A 107 -4.81 12.07 1.85
CA SER A 107 -3.60 11.28 1.68
C SER A 107 -2.40 12.19 1.37
N THR A 108 -1.27 11.94 2.01
CA THR A 108 0.00 12.61 1.67
C THR A 108 0.41 12.41 0.20
N ILE A 109 -0.13 11.40 -0.47
CA ILE A 109 0.07 11.17 -1.91
C ILE A 109 -0.57 12.30 -2.74
N GLU A 110 -1.76 12.75 -2.34
CA GLU A 110 -2.45 13.86 -3.03
C GLU A 110 -1.66 15.17 -2.91
N VAL A 111 -1.19 15.47 -1.71
CA VAL A 111 -0.37 16.67 -1.46
C VAL A 111 0.91 16.64 -2.29
N LYS A 112 1.59 15.50 -2.35
CA LYS A 112 2.80 15.31 -3.18
C LYS A 112 2.52 15.50 -4.67
N LYS A 113 1.35 15.09 -5.15
CA LYS A 113 0.95 15.27 -6.54
C LYS A 113 0.72 16.75 -6.86
N ILE A 114 0.00 17.48 -6.01
CA ILE A 114 -0.22 18.91 -6.16
C ILE A 114 1.12 19.66 -6.15
N LEU A 115 2.02 19.30 -5.25
CA LEU A 115 3.35 19.89 -5.18
C LEU A 115 4.14 19.63 -6.46
N ALA A 116 4.10 18.42 -7.00
CA ALA A 116 4.76 18.09 -8.27
C ALA A 116 4.17 18.88 -9.45
N GLU A 117 2.86 19.06 -9.50
CA GLU A 117 2.19 19.88 -10.54
C GLU A 117 2.63 21.35 -10.45
N LEU A 118 2.76 21.91 -9.24
CA LEU A 118 3.26 23.27 -9.04
C LEU A 118 4.71 23.44 -9.49
N ILE A 119 5.58 22.47 -9.19
CA ILE A 119 7.00 22.48 -9.61
C ILE A 119 7.14 22.33 -11.12
N VAL A 120 6.33 21.48 -11.76
CA VAL A 120 6.35 21.31 -13.22
C VAL A 120 5.86 22.58 -13.95
N GLY A 121 4.91 23.30 -13.35
CA GLY A 121 4.33 24.53 -13.90
C GLY A 121 5.12 25.81 -13.59
N GLU A 122 6.20 25.75 -12.77
CA GLU A 122 6.99 26.93 -12.42
C GLU A 122 7.86 27.45 -13.58
N ASP A 123 8.14 28.75 -13.54
CA ASP A 123 9.15 29.33 -14.47
C ASP A 123 10.56 28.93 -14.00
N LYS A 124 11.28 28.19 -14.83
CA LYS A 124 12.66 27.75 -14.55
C LYS A 124 13.64 28.90 -14.29
N LYS A 125 13.30 30.14 -14.69
CA LYS A 125 14.12 31.33 -14.43
C LYS A 125 13.83 31.94 -13.06
N LEU A 126 12.67 31.65 -12.47
CA LEU A 126 12.22 32.12 -11.15
C LEU A 126 11.58 30.94 -10.38
N PRO A 127 12.38 30.02 -9.85
CA PRO A 127 11.83 28.88 -9.14
C PRO A 127 11.08 29.32 -7.86
N LEU A 128 10.01 28.60 -7.54
CA LEU A 128 9.24 28.84 -6.35
C LEU A 128 10.06 28.48 -5.10
N SER A 129 10.11 29.37 -4.13
CA SER A 129 10.73 29.05 -2.83
C SER A 129 9.83 28.14 -2.00
N ASP A 130 10.42 27.42 -1.01
CA ASP A 130 9.66 26.57 -0.09
C ASP A 130 8.57 27.36 0.63
N ASP A 131 8.84 28.63 1.03
CA ASP A 131 7.86 29.51 1.68
C ASP A 131 6.68 29.81 0.74
N LYS A 132 6.94 30.02 -0.55
CA LYS A 132 5.89 30.27 -1.53
C LYS A 132 5.06 29.01 -1.82
N LEU A 133 5.70 27.84 -1.90
CA LEU A 133 5.02 26.56 -2.06
C LEU A 133 4.14 26.27 -0.84
N THR A 134 4.65 26.50 0.37
CA THR A 134 3.89 26.35 1.62
C THR A 134 2.67 27.29 1.67
N GLN A 135 2.84 28.56 1.23
CA GLN A 135 1.74 29.50 1.14
C GLN A 135 0.65 29.02 0.17
N ILE A 136 1.03 28.61 -1.06
CA ILE A 136 0.08 28.14 -2.07
C ILE A 136 -0.67 26.89 -1.60
N LEU A 137 0.04 25.95 -0.94
CA LEU A 137 -0.58 24.77 -0.36
C LEU A 137 -1.53 25.14 0.78
N GLY A 138 -1.15 26.09 1.64
CA GLY A 138 -2.02 26.60 2.71
C GLY A 138 -3.30 27.26 2.17
N GLU A 139 -3.21 28.07 1.09
CA GLU A 139 -4.37 28.65 0.39
C GLU A 139 -5.31 27.60 -0.20
N LYS A 140 -4.77 26.41 -0.56
CA LYS A 140 -5.55 25.24 -1.01
C LYS A 140 -6.09 24.37 0.13
N GLY A 141 -5.86 24.75 1.40
CA GLY A 141 -6.37 24.05 2.57
C GLY A 141 -5.42 23.02 3.18
N TYR A 142 -4.19 22.87 2.64
CA TYR A 142 -3.19 21.91 3.14
C TYR A 142 -2.22 22.60 4.11
N PRO A 143 -2.41 22.49 5.44
CA PRO A 143 -1.54 23.13 6.44
C PRO A 143 -0.22 22.38 6.57
N ILE A 144 0.75 22.74 5.76
CA ILE A 144 2.09 22.14 5.77
C ILE A 144 3.05 23.09 6.50
N ALA A 145 3.77 22.56 7.46
CA ALA A 145 4.90 23.26 8.07
C ALA A 145 6.13 23.16 7.15
N ARG A 146 6.96 24.20 7.20
CA ARG A 146 8.24 24.22 6.50
C ARG A 146 9.21 23.17 7.05
#